data_2bcfeae4d3cd58c0391abd06b96e8ca1
#
_entry.id   2bcfeae4d3cd58c0391abd06b96e8ca1
#
_cell.length_a   1.000
_cell.length_b   1.000
_cell.length_c   1.000
_cell.angle_alpha   90.00
_cell.angle_beta   90.00
_cell.angle_gamma   90.00
#
_symmetry.space_group_name_H-M   'P 1'
#
loop_
_entity.id
_entity.type
_entity.pdbx_description
1 polymer ?
#
loop_
_entity_poly.entity_id
_entity_poly.type
_entity_poly.pdbx_seq_one_letter_code
_entity_poly.pdbx_strand_id
1 'polypeptide(L)'
;MLTLNHVTKYYGKNLANDDISFQVDSGQIAILLGPNGAGKSTIIKCIAGLLRFQGDITIGGHGNKTTEAKRLLAYIPETPAVYDMLTVSEHLEFIRRAYRIEDDGYGERLLERFELADKRD
;
A
#
# COMPACT_ATOMS: atom_id res chain seq x y z
N MET A 1 -7.11 10.26 -6.29
CA MET A 1 -7.73 10.89 -5.10
C MET A 1 -7.94 9.81 -4.04
N LEU A 2 -7.50 10.07 -2.81
CA LEU A 2 -7.73 9.25 -1.62
C LEU A 2 -8.63 10.04 -0.68
N THR A 3 -9.68 9.43 -0.16
CA THR A 3 -10.59 10.07 0.79
C THR A 3 -10.83 9.17 1.99
N LEU A 4 -10.69 9.73 3.18
CA LEU A 4 -11.06 9.10 4.44
C LEU A 4 -12.22 9.87 5.06
N ASN A 5 -13.26 9.15 5.49
CA ASN A 5 -14.43 9.72 6.16
C ASN A 5 -14.67 9.00 7.47
N HIS A 6 -14.52 9.73 8.59
CA HIS A 6 -14.83 9.25 9.94
C HIS A 6 -14.18 7.90 10.27
N VAL A 7 -12.88 7.74 9.92
CA VAL A 7 -12.16 6.49 10.12
C VAL A 7 -11.74 6.35 11.56
N THR A 8 -12.25 5.30 12.21
CA THR A 8 -11.91 4.95 13.59
C THR A 8 -11.40 3.52 13.68
N LYS A 9 -10.30 3.32 14.39
CA LYS A 9 -9.67 2.02 14.57
C LYS A 9 -9.36 1.73 16.03
N TYR A 10 -9.85 0.58 16.49
CA TYR A 10 -9.54 0.00 17.79
C TYR A 10 -8.69 -1.26 17.66
N TYR A 11 -7.81 -1.49 18.62
CA TYR A 11 -7.20 -2.77 18.93
C TYR A 11 -7.71 -3.23 20.28
N GLY A 12 -8.70 -4.13 20.29
CA GLY A 12 -9.43 -4.46 21.50
C GLY A 12 -10.08 -3.21 22.10
N LYS A 13 -9.64 -2.80 23.30
CA LYS A 13 -10.11 -1.58 23.97
C LYS A 13 -9.26 -0.34 23.66
N ASN A 14 -8.13 -0.49 22.98
CA ASN A 14 -7.22 0.61 22.68
C ASN A 14 -7.64 1.32 21.41
N LEU A 15 -7.94 2.60 21.51
CA LEU A 15 -8.24 3.49 20.39
C LEU A 15 -6.93 3.91 19.71
N ALA A 16 -6.73 3.49 18.48
CA ALA A 16 -5.53 3.79 17.71
C ALA A 16 -5.71 4.99 16.77
N ASN A 17 -6.89 5.11 16.16
CA ASN A 17 -7.29 6.25 15.34
C ASN A 17 -8.72 6.61 15.70
N ASP A 18 -9.00 7.89 15.89
CA ASP A 18 -10.28 8.41 16.32
C ASP A 18 -10.79 9.43 15.29
N ASP A 19 -11.87 9.09 14.63
CA ASP A 19 -12.65 9.96 13.73
C ASP A 19 -11.79 10.70 12.68
N ILE A 20 -10.87 10.00 12.03
CA ILE A 20 -9.94 10.56 11.07
C ILE A 20 -10.65 10.82 9.73
N SER A 21 -10.65 12.09 9.29
CA SER A 21 -11.18 12.49 8.00
C SER A 21 -10.20 13.43 7.29
N PHE A 22 -9.81 13.07 6.06
CA PHE A 22 -9.02 13.92 5.17
C PHE A 22 -9.11 13.44 3.72
N GLN A 23 -8.62 14.26 2.81
CA GLN A 23 -8.53 13.96 1.40
C GLN A 23 -7.14 14.30 0.86
N VAL A 24 -6.67 13.48 -0.08
CA VAL A 24 -5.46 13.74 -0.87
C VAL A 24 -5.85 13.65 -2.35
N ASP A 25 -5.69 14.74 -3.07
CA ASP A 25 -6.03 14.81 -4.48
C ASP A 25 -4.95 14.16 -5.37
N SER A 26 -5.32 13.88 -6.61
CA SER A 26 -4.37 13.36 -7.60
C SER A 26 -3.22 14.34 -7.83
N GLY A 27 -1.99 13.83 -7.89
CA GLY A 27 -0.78 14.63 -8.07
C GLY A 27 -0.25 15.30 -6.79
N GLN A 28 -0.93 15.15 -5.65
CA GLN A 28 -0.46 15.68 -4.36
C GLN A 28 0.42 14.67 -3.64
N ILE A 29 1.36 15.20 -2.84
CA ILE A 29 2.13 14.45 -1.84
C ILE A 29 1.61 14.83 -0.47
N ALA A 30 1.12 13.87 0.29
CA ALA A 30 0.71 14.07 1.68
C ALA A 30 1.73 13.43 2.63
N ILE A 31 2.03 14.12 3.71
CA ILE A 31 2.94 13.65 4.76
C ILE A 31 2.14 13.49 6.05
N LEU A 32 2.22 12.31 6.65
CA LEU A 32 1.60 12.00 7.93
C LEU A 32 2.65 12.13 9.04
N LEU A 33 2.52 13.17 9.85
CA LEU A 33 3.44 13.49 10.94
C LEU A 33 2.83 13.14 12.30
N GLY A 34 3.69 12.80 13.24
CA GLY A 34 3.30 12.53 14.61
C GLY A 34 4.34 11.68 15.36
N PRO A 35 4.28 11.63 16.69
CA PRO A 35 5.17 10.80 17.50
C PRO A 35 4.96 9.31 17.25
N ASN A 36 5.88 8.47 17.72
CA ASN A 36 5.71 7.02 17.74
C ASN A 36 4.48 6.67 18.59
N GLY A 37 3.65 5.74 18.08
CA GLY A 37 2.40 5.37 18.74
C GLY A 37 1.19 6.28 18.44
N ALA A 38 1.34 7.33 17.62
CA ALA A 38 0.24 8.23 17.23
C ALA A 38 -0.76 7.61 16.23
N GLY A 39 -0.62 6.34 15.86
CA GLY A 39 -1.54 5.66 14.94
C GLY A 39 -1.21 5.84 13.45
N LYS A 40 -0.05 6.42 13.09
CA LYS A 40 0.36 6.63 11.68
C LYS A 40 0.39 5.34 10.87
N SER A 41 1.12 4.33 11.35
CA SER A 41 1.20 3.02 10.67
C SER A 41 -0.15 2.32 10.65
N THR A 42 -0.99 2.54 11.66
CA THR A 42 -2.35 1.97 11.73
C THR A 42 -3.25 2.55 10.64
N ILE A 43 -3.28 3.87 10.48
CA ILE A 43 -4.12 4.48 9.44
C ILE A 43 -3.64 4.11 8.03
N ILE A 44 -2.32 4.04 7.80
CA ILE A 44 -1.76 3.57 6.53
C ILE A 44 -2.18 2.13 6.22
N LYS A 45 -2.14 1.23 7.21
CA LYS A 45 -2.63 -0.15 7.05
C LYS A 45 -4.13 -0.23 6.83
N CYS A 46 -4.93 0.69 7.41
CA CYS A 46 -6.36 0.81 7.11
C CYS A 46 -6.58 1.24 5.66
N ILE A 47 -5.84 2.24 5.17
CA ILE A 47 -5.88 2.69 3.77
C ILE A 47 -5.53 1.53 2.82
N ALA A 48 -4.47 0.79 3.13
CA ALA A 48 -4.05 -0.38 2.34
C ALA A 48 -5.04 -1.56 2.38
N GLY A 49 -6.11 -1.48 3.20
CA GLY A 49 -7.11 -2.53 3.33
C GLY A 49 -6.66 -3.73 4.15
N LEU A 50 -5.54 -3.61 4.88
CA LEU A 50 -4.97 -4.68 5.70
C LEU A 50 -5.64 -4.81 7.08
N LEU A 51 -6.30 -3.77 7.55
CA LEU A 51 -6.99 -3.73 8.84
C LEU A 51 -8.48 -3.43 8.68
N ARG A 52 -9.29 -3.96 9.60
CA ARG A 52 -10.69 -3.57 9.74
C ARG A 52 -10.79 -2.27 10.53
N PHE A 53 -11.67 -1.39 10.12
CA PHE A 53 -11.92 -0.08 10.73
C PHE A 53 -13.42 0.27 10.61
N GLN A 54 -13.86 1.30 11.31
CA GLN A 54 -15.16 1.95 11.16
C GLN A 54 -14.97 3.20 10.28
N GLY A 55 -16.01 3.60 9.56
CA GLY A 55 -15.97 4.70 8.60
C GLY A 55 -15.67 4.21 7.19
N ASP A 56 -15.33 5.13 6.30
CA ASP A 56 -15.13 4.84 4.88
C ASP A 56 -13.76 5.32 4.38
N ILE A 57 -13.14 4.51 3.53
CA ILE A 57 -11.93 4.87 2.79
C ILE A 57 -12.17 4.55 1.31
N THR A 58 -11.97 5.56 0.46
CA THR A 58 -12.06 5.38 -0.99
C THR A 58 -10.78 5.79 -1.69
N ILE A 59 -10.43 5.06 -2.75
CA ILE A 59 -9.28 5.30 -3.62
C ILE A 59 -9.80 5.35 -5.05
N GLY A 60 -9.64 6.50 -5.71
CA GLY A 60 -10.20 6.72 -7.04
C GLY A 60 -11.73 6.59 -7.10
N GLY A 61 -12.43 6.87 -5.99
CA GLY A 61 -13.88 6.71 -5.87
C GLY A 61 -14.36 5.29 -5.53
N HIS A 62 -13.44 4.31 -5.40
CA HIS A 62 -13.75 2.92 -5.07
C HIS A 62 -13.40 2.63 -3.60
N GLY A 63 -14.23 1.86 -2.91
CA GLY A 63 -13.94 1.41 -1.55
C GLY A 63 -12.59 0.67 -1.50
N ASN A 64 -11.75 0.98 -0.52
CA ASN A 64 -10.34 0.54 -0.48
C ASN A 64 -10.11 -0.98 -0.46
N LYS A 65 -11.14 -1.77 -0.21
CA LYS A 65 -11.08 -3.25 -0.23
C LYS A 65 -11.47 -3.85 -1.58
N THR A 66 -11.97 -3.05 -2.50
CA THR A 66 -12.36 -3.51 -3.84
C THR A 66 -11.15 -3.78 -4.72
N THR A 67 -11.33 -4.62 -5.73
CA THR A 67 -10.27 -4.91 -6.71
C THR A 67 -9.87 -3.65 -7.50
N GLU A 68 -10.84 -2.79 -7.79
CA GLU A 68 -10.65 -1.52 -8.48
C GLU A 68 -9.72 -0.60 -7.69
N ALA A 69 -9.99 -0.41 -6.39
CA ALA A 69 -9.14 0.39 -5.51
C ALA A 69 -7.73 -0.20 -5.39
N LYS A 70 -7.62 -1.53 -5.25
CA LYS A 70 -6.32 -2.22 -5.15
C LYS A 70 -5.44 -2.07 -6.38
N ARG A 71 -6.03 -1.93 -7.56
CA ARG A 71 -5.28 -1.65 -8.80
C ARG A 71 -4.70 -0.24 -8.85
N LEU A 72 -5.24 0.68 -8.05
CA LEU A 72 -4.82 2.08 -7.96
C LEU A 72 -3.88 2.34 -6.78
N LEU A 73 -3.59 1.33 -5.96
CA LEU A 73 -2.82 1.45 -4.74
C LEU A 73 -1.57 0.57 -4.79
N ALA A 74 -0.43 1.15 -4.43
CA ALA A 74 0.76 0.41 -4.02
C ALA A 74 1.07 0.73 -2.55
N TYR A 75 1.42 -0.28 -1.77
CA TYR A 75 1.81 -0.16 -0.38
C TYR A 75 3.21 -0.69 -0.17
N ILE A 76 4.11 0.16 0.31
CA ILE A 76 5.48 -0.21 0.67
C ILE A 76 5.60 -0.17 2.19
N PRO A 77 5.65 -1.32 2.87
CA PRO A 77 5.82 -1.39 4.31
C PRO A 77 7.24 -1.01 4.74
N GLU A 78 7.41 -0.65 6.01
CA GLU A 78 8.71 -0.40 6.62
C GLU A 78 9.62 -1.64 6.55
N THR A 79 9.05 -2.81 6.79
CA THR A 79 9.73 -4.10 6.61
C THR A 79 9.09 -4.81 5.43
N PRO A 80 9.78 -4.92 4.29
CA PRO A 80 9.24 -5.62 3.12
C PRO A 80 8.98 -7.10 3.45
N ALA A 81 7.83 -7.60 3.07
CA ALA A 81 7.54 -9.03 3.09
C ALA A 81 7.97 -9.60 1.73
N VAL A 82 9.12 -10.23 1.70
CA VAL A 82 9.61 -10.99 0.54
C VAL A 82 9.48 -12.49 0.83
N TYR A 83 9.33 -13.27 -0.22
CA TYR A 83 9.37 -14.73 -0.11
C TYR A 83 10.82 -15.18 -0.21
N ASP A 84 11.43 -15.58 0.90
CA ASP A 84 12.85 -15.94 0.98
C ASP A 84 13.26 -17.07 0.01
N MET A 85 12.30 -17.83 -0.49
CA MET A 85 12.53 -18.92 -1.43
C MET A 85 12.49 -18.49 -2.90
N LEU A 86 12.15 -17.23 -3.18
CA LEU A 86 12.07 -16.70 -4.54
C LEU A 86 13.26 -15.79 -4.82
N THR A 87 13.83 -15.93 -5.99
CA THR A 87 14.79 -14.97 -6.53
C THR A 87 14.10 -13.64 -6.87
N VAL A 88 14.87 -12.60 -7.13
CA VAL A 88 14.33 -11.30 -7.55
C VAL A 88 13.51 -11.42 -8.83
N SER A 89 14.00 -12.19 -9.81
CA SER A 89 13.32 -12.46 -11.07
C SER A 89 11.99 -13.17 -10.84
N GLU A 90 11.97 -14.17 -9.98
CA GLU A 90 10.76 -14.91 -9.63
C GLU A 90 9.74 -14.05 -8.90
N HIS A 91 10.17 -13.13 -8.02
CA HIS A 91 9.29 -12.14 -7.38
C HIS A 91 8.64 -11.21 -8.41
N LEU A 92 9.42 -10.67 -9.35
CA LEU A 92 8.89 -9.82 -10.41
C LEU A 92 7.86 -10.55 -11.26
N GLU A 93 8.15 -11.79 -11.63
CA GLU A 93 7.22 -12.63 -12.40
C GLU A 93 5.96 -12.98 -11.59
N PHE A 94 6.11 -13.28 -10.30
CA PHE A 94 4.97 -13.50 -9.39
C PHE A 94 4.04 -12.29 -9.34
N ILE A 95 4.59 -11.08 -9.14
CA ILE A 95 3.81 -9.84 -9.11
C ILE A 95 3.14 -9.59 -10.48
N ARG A 96 3.90 -9.76 -11.56
CA ARG A 96 3.39 -9.59 -12.92
C ARG A 96 2.15 -10.47 -13.17
N ARG A 97 2.23 -11.74 -12.81
CA ARG A 97 1.10 -12.70 -12.93
C ARG A 97 -0.05 -12.36 -12.01
N ALA A 98 0.23 -12.02 -10.75
CA ALA A 98 -0.80 -11.69 -9.76
C ALA A 98 -1.66 -10.49 -10.19
N TYR A 99 -1.03 -9.47 -10.78
CA TYR A 99 -1.71 -8.27 -11.27
C TYR A 99 -2.12 -8.34 -12.74
N ARG A 100 -1.82 -9.45 -13.44
CA ARG A 100 -2.08 -9.66 -14.88
C ARG A 100 -1.50 -8.53 -15.73
N ILE A 101 -0.27 -8.17 -15.46
CA ILE A 101 0.49 -7.15 -16.18
C ILE A 101 1.17 -7.83 -17.37
N GLU A 102 1.05 -7.25 -18.57
CA GLU A 102 1.81 -7.70 -19.73
C GLU A 102 3.29 -7.44 -19.54
N ASP A 103 4.12 -8.32 -20.11
CA ASP A 103 5.57 -8.15 -20.06
C ASP A 103 6.00 -7.13 -21.13
N ASP A 104 6.27 -5.92 -20.68
CA ASP A 104 6.78 -4.82 -21.49
C ASP A 104 8.27 -4.53 -21.25
N GLY A 105 8.96 -5.43 -20.55
CA GLY A 105 10.37 -5.28 -20.13
C GLY A 105 10.55 -4.26 -18.99
N TYR A 106 9.48 -3.82 -18.34
CA TYR A 106 9.57 -2.85 -17.24
C TYR A 106 10.36 -3.41 -16.05
N GLY A 107 10.18 -4.69 -15.72
CA GLY A 107 10.91 -5.37 -14.65
C GLY A 107 12.43 -5.32 -14.87
N GLU A 108 12.88 -5.62 -16.08
CA GLU A 108 14.31 -5.56 -16.43
C GLU A 108 14.86 -4.13 -16.31
N ARG A 109 14.13 -3.13 -16.81
CA ARG A 109 14.52 -1.71 -16.67
C ARG A 109 14.60 -1.27 -15.20
N LEU A 110 13.75 -1.81 -14.33
CA LEU A 110 13.85 -1.55 -12.88
C LEU A 110 15.12 -2.18 -12.29
N LEU A 111 15.43 -3.43 -12.63
CA LEU A 111 16.65 -4.11 -12.15
C LEU A 111 17.90 -3.35 -12.57
N GLU A 112 17.99 -2.89 -13.81
CA GLU A 112 19.09 -2.05 -14.29
C GLU A 112 19.17 -0.74 -13.51
N ARG A 113 18.04 -0.04 -13.33
CA ARG A 113 17.97 1.24 -12.63
C ARG A 113 18.39 1.16 -11.16
N PHE A 114 18.10 0.03 -10.51
CA PHE A 114 18.49 -0.23 -9.12
C PHE A 114 19.80 -0.98 -8.97
N GLU A 115 20.56 -1.17 -10.06
CA GLU A 115 21.84 -1.88 -10.07
C GLU A 115 21.75 -3.32 -9.51
N LEU A 116 20.62 -3.99 -9.81
CA LEU A 116 20.32 -5.35 -9.39
C LEU A 116 20.34 -6.37 -10.53
N ALA A 117 20.69 -5.96 -11.74
CA ALA A 117 20.64 -6.82 -12.91
C ALA A 117 21.54 -8.06 -12.80
N ASP A 118 22.66 -7.96 -12.08
CA ASP A 118 23.60 -9.04 -11.79
C ASP A 118 23.26 -9.87 -10.53
N LYS A 119 22.22 -9.49 -9.80
CA LYS A 119 21.78 -10.14 -8.54
C LYS A 119 20.37 -10.70 -8.63
N ARG A 120 19.87 -10.90 -9.83
CA ARG A 120 18.48 -11.28 -10.08
C ARG A 120 18.15 -12.75 -9.79
N ASP A 121 19.16 -13.62 -9.76
CA ASP A 121 19.06 -15.08 -9.58
C ASP A 121 19.55 -15.53 -8.20
#